data_8d657208b98efe54e2b988784321346e
#
_entry.id   8d657208b98efe54e2b988784321346e
#
_cell.length_a   1.000
_cell.length_b   1.000
_cell.length_c   1.000
_cell.angle_alpha   90.00
_cell.angle_beta   90.00
_cell.angle_gamma   90.00
#
_symmetry.space_group_name_H-M   'P 1'
#
loop_
_entity.id
_entity.type
_entity.pdbx_description
1 polymer ?
#
loop_
_entity_poly.entity_id
_entity_poly.type
_entity_poly.pdbx_seq_one_letter_code
_entity_poly.pdbx_strand_id
1 'polypeptide(L)'
;MKRGLAMVVFAVGVLAALAVWLGSTGPGGEDGAAVAAAERPGGCSDLQSSLEGLQSAIEDAAGGDVVCLADGSYGKLEVGSEGRAAPRVTVRAEHPGKATLAGADLARSRLTLARFVVRDGVSVEPGTVGVTVARNRISGGYLGIDAGPTTTVTVDDVAIVANRFVGPFGEDAIRLNRYHDANGDGVGALVANNEFTEVRENGNHSDCLQTVWVGDHLVFRGNYLHDNRCQGFFVKDQARPVVGIVIEDNLIVRNDAPCAAGAAGCGAPSDLQVFGPYSGLRMRRNTIWGPGAIAAFQEANGTRARIEANVVYKFWTSTDLSAARYRDNTRCQRQSSGGSWPRSPAGEIVSCSPRFLAPGRDDYRVRGGRGVTWAPAERHFGP
;
A
#
# COMPACT_ATOMS: atom_id res chain seq x y z
N MET A 1 -0.09 71.70 -19.67
CA MET A 1 -0.99 70.52 -19.82
C MET A 1 -0.24 69.42 -20.52
N LYS A 2 0.29 68.46 -19.78
CA LYS A 2 0.94 67.26 -20.32
C LYS A 2 0.23 66.07 -19.74
N ARG A 3 -0.48 65.23 -20.56
CA ARG A 3 -1.14 64.01 -20.22
C ARG A 3 -0.11 62.88 -20.31
N GLY A 4 0.19 62.29 -19.19
CA GLY A 4 0.99 61.06 -19.14
C GLY A 4 0.11 59.83 -19.38
N LEU A 5 0.52 59.02 -20.35
CA LEU A 5 -0.09 57.72 -20.70
C LEU A 5 0.52 56.64 -19.81
N ALA A 6 -0.27 56.07 -18.92
CA ALA A 6 0.14 54.93 -18.11
C ALA A 6 -0.05 53.63 -18.92
N MET A 7 1.05 52.96 -19.19
CA MET A 7 1.09 51.66 -19.85
C MET A 7 0.84 50.58 -18.79
N VAL A 8 -0.31 49.95 -18.84
CA VAL A 8 -0.61 48.76 -17.99
C VAL A 8 -0.08 47.54 -18.68
N VAL A 9 1.00 46.98 -18.13
CA VAL A 9 1.52 45.66 -18.55
C VAL A 9 0.73 44.59 -17.84
N PHE A 10 -0.10 43.83 -18.56
CA PHE A 10 -0.72 42.59 -18.08
C PHE A 10 0.33 41.51 -18.10
N ALA A 11 0.87 41.19 -16.94
CA ALA A 11 1.61 39.93 -16.75
C ALA A 11 0.59 38.79 -16.60
N VAL A 12 0.45 38.01 -17.65
CA VAL A 12 -0.27 36.73 -17.58
C VAL A 12 0.62 35.73 -16.81
N GLY A 13 0.41 35.70 -15.51
CA GLY A 13 0.98 34.64 -14.65
C GLY A 13 0.27 33.36 -14.89
N VAL A 14 0.93 32.41 -15.56
CA VAL A 14 0.52 31.02 -15.57
C VAL A 14 0.72 30.48 -14.14
N LEU A 15 -0.34 30.50 -13.36
CA LEU A 15 -0.41 29.79 -12.09
C LEU A 15 -0.49 28.30 -12.40
N ALA A 16 0.68 27.66 -12.48
CA ALA A 16 0.78 26.24 -12.29
C ALA A 16 0.29 25.97 -10.86
N ALA A 17 -0.89 25.39 -10.73
CA ALA A 17 -1.42 24.94 -9.47
C ALA A 17 -0.52 23.77 -8.97
N LEU A 18 0.56 24.11 -8.30
CA LEU A 18 1.25 23.22 -7.39
C LEU A 18 0.27 22.99 -6.24
N ALA A 19 -0.47 21.90 -6.27
CA ALA A 19 -1.18 21.41 -5.10
C ALA A 19 -0.12 21.02 -4.08
N VAL A 20 0.32 21.99 -3.29
CA VAL A 20 1.15 21.77 -2.12
C VAL A 20 0.30 21.00 -1.13
N TRP A 21 0.55 19.73 -1.05
CA TRP A 21 0.00 18.85 -0.05
C TRP A 21 0.67 19.13 1.32
N LEU A 22 0.37 20.31 1.89
CA LEU A 22 0.72 20.67 3.27
C LEU A 22 -0.37 20.11 4.18
N GLY A 23 -0.23 18.86 4.56
CA GLY A 23 -1.15 18.22 5.48
C GLY A 23 -0.43 17.25 6.40
N SER A 24 -0.14 17.70 7.59
CA SER A 24 0.33 16.98 8.78
C SER A 24 1.77 16.48 8.74
N THR A 25 2.64 17.17 9.47
CA THR A 25 3.92 16.70 9.99
C THR A 25 3.70 15.55 10.99
N GLY A 26 3.47 14.35 10.47
CA GLY A 26 3.64 13.08 11.13
C GLY A 26 4.77 12.33 10.43
N PRO A 27 5.28 11.21 10.95
CA PRO A 27 6.29 10.41 10.27
C PRO A 27 5.72 9.90 8.95
N GLY A 28 6.01 10.52 7.83
CA GLY A 28 5.36 10.32 6.54
C GLY A 28 6.06 11.03 5.38
N GLY A 29 7.31 11.44 5.54
CA GLY A 29 8.08 12.08 4.47
C GLY A 29 8.41 11.15 3.28
N GLU A 30 8.36 9.85 3.47
CA GLU A 30 8.81 8.88 2.45
C GLU A 30 7.77 8.56 1.39
N ASP A 31 6.45 8.60 1.69
CA ASP A 31 5.40 8.42 0.67
C ASP A 31 5.60 9.42 -0.46
N GLY A 32 5.82 10.69 -0.09
CA GLY A 32 6.06 11.77 -1.03
C GLY A 32 7.38 11.60 -1.79
N ALA A 33 8.42 11.12 -1.14
CA ALA A 33 9.73 10.92 -1.75
C ALA A 33 9.73 9.73 -2.73
N ALA A 34 9.09 8.61 -2.36
CA ALA A 34 8.97 7.44 -3.24
C ALA A 34 8.13 7.73 -4.48
N VAL A 35 6.98 8.40 -4.30
CA VAL A 35 6.13 8.84 -5.43
C VAL A 35 6.84 9.91 -6.27
N ALA A 36 7.51 10.87 -5.64
CA ALA A 36 8.27 11.91 -6.35
C ALA A 36 9.46 11.35 -7.13
N ALA A 37 10.12 10.31 -6.62
CA ALA A 37 11.18 9.61 -7.36
C ALA A 37 10.64 8.94 -8.62
N ALA A 38 9.42 8.38 -8.56
CA ALA A 38 8.74 7.81 -9.72
C ALA A 38 8.21 8.87 -10.70
N GLU A 39 8.01 10.11 -10.25
CA GLU A 39 7.41 11.21 -11.02
C GLU A 39 8.41 12.24 -11.55
N ARG A 40 9.71 12.08 -11.33
CA ARG A 40 10.65 13.12 -11.74
C ARG A 40 10.28 13.63 -13.14
N PRO A 41 9.95 14.93 -13.28
CA PRO A 41 9.76 15.55 -14.58
C PRO A 41 11.14 15.68 -15.21
N GLY A 42 11.48 14.75 -16.01
CA GLY A 42 12.75 14.68 -16.70
C GLY A 42 12.65 13.57 -17.71
N GLY A 43 13.20 13.79 -18.87
CA GLY A 43 13.36 12.76 -19.87
C GLY A 43 14.13 11.57 -19.26
N CYS A 44 14.23 10.53 -20.01
CA CYS A 44 15.12 9.43 -19.71
C CYS A 44 16.56 9.95 -19.79
N SER A 45 17.40 9.59 -18.82
CA SER A 45 18.86 9.77 -18.94
C SER A 45 19.39 8.86 -20.03
N ASP A 46 18.77 7.69 -20.16
CA ASP A 46 19.07 6.69 -21.15
C ASP A 46 17.78 5.97 -21.57
N LEU A 47 17.60 5.71 -22.87
CA LEU A 47 16.43 5.02 -23.45
C LEU A 47 16.88 3.73 -24.13
N GLN A 48 16.37 2.63 -23.63
CA GLN A 48 16.69 1.29 -24.14
C GLN A 48 15.49 0.67 -24.88
N SER A 49 15.77 -0.12 -25.89
CA SER A 49 14.76 -0.87 -26.66
C SER A 49 14.83 -2.38 -26.45
N SER A 50 15.71 -2.86 -25.57
CA SER A 50 15.86 -4.27 -25.21
C SER A 50 16.13 -4.42 -23.70
N LEU A 51 15.87 -5.61 -23.13
CA LEU A 51 16.19 -5.89 -21.74
C LEU A 51 17.70 -5.96 -21.50
N GLU A 52 18.46 -6.49 -22.42
CA GLU A 52 19.93 -6.55 -22.31
C GLU A 52 20.51 -5.14 -22.24
N GLY A 53 20.07 -4.24 -23.12
CA GLY A 53 20.48 -2.84 -23.07
C GLY A 53 20.04 -2.16 -21.78
N LEU A 54 18.81 -2.43 -21.32
CA LEU A 54 18.29 -1.89 -20.05
C LEU A 54 19.15 -2.36 -18.86
N GLN A 55 19.51 -3.64 -18.78
CA GLN A 55 20.35 -4.20 -17.72
C GLN A 55 21.73 -3.54 -17.71
N SER A 56 22.38 -3.44 -18.87
CA SER A 56 23.68 -2.76 -18.98
C SER A 56 23.59 -1.28 -18.57
N ALA A 57 22.56 -0.57 -19.01
CA ALA A 57 22.36 0.82 -18.65
C ALA A 57 22.10 1.02 -17.13
N ILE A 58 21.44 0.04 -16.48
CA ILE A 58 21.24 0.06 -15.02
C ILE A 58 22.57 -0.14 -14.27
N GLU A 59 23.44 -1.02 -14.76
CA GLU A 59 24.76 -1.28 -14.18
C GLU A 59 25.68 -0.05 -14.27
N ASP A 60 25.61 0.67 -15.40
CA ASP A 60 26.41 1.87 -15.66
C ASP A 60 25.83 3.16 -15.04
N ALA A 61 24.60 3.11 -14.52
CA ALA A 61 23.86 4.28 -14.09
C ALA A 61 24.47 4.96 -12.87
N ALA A 62 24.57 6.27 -12.93
CA ALA A 62 24.95 7.12 -11.80
C ALA A 62 23.76 7.43 -10.87
N GLY A 63 24.06 8.00 -9.70
CA GLY A 63 23.05 8.36 -8.74
C GLY A 63 22.07 9.43 -9.25
N GLY A 64 20.81 9.06 -9.33
CA GLY A 64 19.74 9.93 -9.80
C GLY A 64 19.33 9.70 -11.25
N ASP A 65 20.00 8.81 -11.97
CA ASP A 65 19.66 8.48 -13.35
C ASP A 65 18.27 7.86 -13.48
N VAL A 66 17.68 8.11 -14.64
CA VAL A 66 16.39 7.55 -15.06
C VAL A 66 16.63 6.76 -16.35
N VAL A 67 16.72 5.45 -16.22
CA VAL A 67 16.86 4.54 -17.36
C VAL A 67 15.46 4.12 -17.81
N CYS A 68 15.13 4.36 -19.05
CA CYS A 68 13.82 4.07 -19.61
C CYS A 68 13.86 2.85 -20.53
N LEU A 69 12.74 2.12 -20.58
CA LEU A 69 12.48 1.10 -21.57
C LEU A 69 11.42 1.61 -22.54
N ALA A 70 11.68 1.52 -23.83
CA ALA A 70 10.77 1.90 -24.89
C ALA A 70 9.45 1.08 -24.84
N ASP A 71 8.44 1.55 -25.54
CA ASP A 71 7.17 0.85 -25.67
C ASP A 71 7.37 -0.53 -26.29
N GLY A 72 6.69 -1.55 -25.75
CA GLY A 72 6.81 -2.92 -26.25
C GLY A 72 6.45 -4.00 -25.25
N SER A 73 6.66 -5.25 -25.65
CA SER A 73 6.48 -6.42 -24.78
C SER A 73 7.81 -7.15 -24.65
N TYR A 74 8.20 -7.38 -23.41
CA TYR A 74 9.50 -7.89 -23.04
C TYR A 74 9.38 -9.13 -22.17
N GLY A 75 10.46 -9.89 -22.07
CA GLY A 75 10.60 -10.99 -21.14
C GLY A 75 10.65 -10.53 -19.67
N LYS A 76 11.19 -11.38 -18.82
CA LYS A 76 11.43 -11.07 -17.42
C LYS A 76 12.65 -10.17 -17.28
N LEU A 77 12.51 -9.07 -16.55
CA LEU A 77 13.63 -8.19 -16.18
C LEU A 77 14.37 -8.79 -14.97
N GLU A 78 15.65 -9.01 -15.12
CA GLU A 78 16.51 -9.46 -14.03
C GLU A 78 17.54 -8.35 -13.75
N VAL A 79 17.47 -7.75 -12.55
CA VAL A 79 18.43 -6.72 -12.13
C VAL A 79 19.40 -7.34 -11.15
N GLY A 80 20.68 -7.41 -11.54
CA GLY A 80 21.75 -8.03 -10.78
C GLY A 80 22.00 -7.40 -9.42
N SER A 81 22.66 -8.15 -8.54
CA SER A 81 22.92 -7.75 -7.17
C SER A 81 24.00 -6.68 -7.09
N GLU A 82 23.63 -5.46 -6.76
CA GLU A 82 24.54 -4.45 -6.25
C GLU A 82 24.24 -4.18 -4.78
N GLY A 83 25.30 -4.12 -3.98
CA GLY A 83 25.21 -4.00 -2.53
C GLY A 83 24.49 -2.75 -2.04
N ARG A 84 24.36 -2.62 -0.72
CA ARG A 84 23.65 -1.53 -0.01
C ARG A 84 24.11 -0.12 -0.39
N ALA A 85 25.33 0.05 -0.92
CA ALA A 85 25.91 1.33 -1.32
C ALA A 85 25.60 1.72 -2.78
N ALA A 86 24.85 0.91 -3.54
CA ALA A 86 24.49 1.23 -4.92
C ALA A 86 23.88 2.63 -5.05
N PRO A 87 24.17 3.38 -6.12
CA PRO A 87 23.51 4.65 -6.36
C PRO A 87 22.00 4.45 -6.59
N ARG A 88 21.19 5.45 -6.24
CA ARG A 88 19.75 5.40 -6.50
C ARG A 88 19.48 5.54 -7.99
N VAL A 89 18.79 4.58 -8.58
CA VAL A 89 18.44 4.55 -10.00
C VAL A 89 16.93 4.35 -10.16
N THR A 90 16.34 5.04 -11.12
CA THR A 90 14.95 4.82 -11.52
C THR A 90 14.91 4.10 -12.86
N VAL A 91 14.26 2.95 -12.90
CA VAL A 91 13.96 2.19 -14.11
C VAL A 91 12.47 2.35 -14.40
N ARG A 92 12.12 2.85 -15.57
CA ARG A 92 10.71 3.07 -15.88
C ARG A 92 10.37 2.82 -17.35
N ALA A 93 9.09 2.55 -17.62
CA ALA A 93 8.58 2.65 -18.98
C ALA A 93 8.70 4.10 -19.49
N GLU A 94 9.10 4.27 -20.74
CA GLU A 94 9.13 5.58 -21.41
C GLU A 94 7.75 6.24 -21.33
N HIS A 95 6.72 5.53 -21.78
CA HIS A 95 5.34 5.94 -21.64
C HIS A 95 4.60 5.03 -20.64
N PRO A 96 3.87 5.59 -19.68
CA PRO A 96 3.18 4.82 -18.65
C PRO A 96 2.29 3.70 -19.23
N GLY A 97 2.52 2.45 -18.80
CA GLY A 97 1.76 1.29 -19.20
C GLY A 97 1.97 0.81 -20.65
N LYS A 98 2.94 1.37 -21.38
CA LYS A 98 3.22 0.96 -22.75
C LYS A 98 4.34 -0.07 -22.89
N ALA A 99 5.21 -0.17 -21.88
CA ALA A 99 6.17 -1.27 -21.78
C ALA A 99 5.61 -2.35 -20.85
N THR A 100 5.55 -3.58 -21.36
CA THR A 100 5.08 -4.76 -20.62
C THR A 100 6.26 -5.67 -20.32
N LEU A 101 6.44 -6.02 -19.05
CA LEU A 101 7.37 -7.04 -18.58
C LEU A 101 6.61 -8.34 -18.28
N ALA A 102 7.19 -9.48 -18.63
CA ALA A 102 6.67 -10.77 -18.19
C ALA A 102 6.75 -10.88 -16.66
N GLY A 103 7.84 -10.40 -16.04
CA GLY A 103 8.06 -10.33 -14.61
C GLY A 103 9.28 -9.46 -14.32
N ALA A 104 9.63 -9.32 -13.02
CA ALA A 104 10.86 -8.63 -12.62
C ALA A 104 11.46 -9.22 -11.35
N ASP A 105 12.79 -9.48 -11.36
CA ASP A 105 13.59 -9.82 -10.18
C ASP A 105 14.52 -8.66 -9.85
N LEU A 106 14.36 -8.11 -8.65
CA LEU A 106 15.06 -6.91 -8.21
C LEU A 106 16.04 -7.26 -7.08
N ALA A 107 17.32 -7.51 -7.45
CA ALA A 107 18.38 -7.79 -6.49
C ALA A 107 19.27 -6.57 -6.19
N ARG A 108 19.01 -5.43 -6.84
CA ARG A 108 19.77 -4.19 -6.64
C ARG A 108 19.12 -3.31 -5.57
N SER A 109 19.92 -2.82 -4.63
CA SER A 109 19.50 -1.80 -3.66
C SER A 109 19.25 -0.44 -4.31
N ARG A 110 18.38 0.36 -3.68
CA ARG A 110 18.04 1.74 -4.10
C ARG A 110 17.52 1.86 -5.53
N LEU A 111 16.83 0.82 -5.99
CA LEU A 111 16.20 0.77 -7.30
C LEU A 111 14.73 1.19 -7.21
N THR A 112 14.28 2.00 -8.14
CA THR A 112 12.84 2.26 -8.36
C THR A 112 12.41 1.62 -9.66
N LEU A 113 11.43 0.70 -9.63
CA LEU A 113 10.76 0.13 -10.79
C LEU A 113 9.41 0.82 -11.00
N ALA A 114 9.19 1.50 -12.14
CA ALA A 114 8.00 2.33 -12.29
C ALA A 114 7.33 2.30 -13.67
N ARG A 115 5.99 2.48 -13.68
CA ARG A 115 5.15 2.72 -14.86
C ARG A 115 5.04 1.56 -15.86
N PHE A 116 5.42 0.36 -15.49
CA PHE A 116 5.29 -0.85 -16.31
C PHE A 116 3.92 -1.51 -16.16
N VAL A 117 3.57 -2.31 -17.14
CA VAL A 117 2.65 -3.43 -16.96
C VAL A 117 3.50 -4.66 -16.66
N VAL A 118 3.29 -5.30 -15.52
CA VAL A 118 3.99 -6.53 -15.11
C VAL A 118 2.97 -7.66 -15.02
N ARG A 119 3.25 -8.79 -15.69
CA ARG A 119 2.26 -9.88 -15.85
C ARG A 119 2.50 -11.09 -14.96
N ASP A 120 3.72 -11.30 -14.49
CA ASP A 120 4.10 -12.49 -13.71
C ASP A 120 4.84 -12.11 -12.43
N GLY A 121 4.43 -10.99 -11.84
CA GLY A 121 4.90 -10.55 -10.53
C GLY A 121 6.27 -9.89 -10.50
N VAL A 122 6.61 -9.42 -9.31
CA VAL A 122 7.88 -8.77 -8.98
C VAL A 122 8.47 -9.45 -7.76
N SER A 123 9.70 -9.95 -7.86
CA SER A 123 10.49 -10.41 -6.70
C SER A 123 11.43 -9.30 -6.24
N VAL A 124 11.45 -9.05 -4.94
CA VAL A 124 12.45 -8.17 -4.31
C VAL A 124 13.35 -9.05 -3.46
N GLU A 125 14.60 -9.17 -3.89
CA GLU A 125 15.52 -10.17 -3.34
C GLU A 125 16.00 -9.80 -1.92
N PRO A 126 16.25 -10.81 -1.07
CA PRO A 126 16.79 -10.62 0.27
C PRO A 126 18.12 -9.86 0.26
N GLY A 127 18.32 -9.00 1.25
CA GLY A 127 19.54 -8.18 1.39
C GLY A 127 19.47 -6.86 0.66
N THR A 128 18.43 -6.59 -0.10
CA THR A 128 18.20 -5.29 -0.74
C THR A 128 17.76 -4.22 0.26
N VAL A 129 18.09 -2.98 -0.03
CA VAL A 129 17.72 -1.80 0.77
C VAL A 129 17.15 -0.71 -0.10
N GLY A 130 16.03 -0.12 0.30
CA GLY A 130 15.46 1.05 -0.37
C GLY A 130 14.91 0.77 -1.77
N VAL A 131 14.38 -0.44 -2.00
CA VAL A 131 13.72 -0.79 -3.27
C VAL A 131 12.33 -0.17 -3.30
N THR A 132 11.98 0.45 -4.41
CA THR A 132 10.66 1.05 -4.63
C THR A 132 9.99 0.42 -5.86
N VAL A 133 8.79 -0.10 -5.70
CA VAL A 133 7.93 -0.54 -6.81
C VAL A 133 6.75 0.43 -6.89
N ALA A 134 6.70 1.25 -7.96
CA ALA A 134 5.79 2.39 -7.99
C ALA A 134 5.04 2.56 -9.31
N ARG A 135 3.73 2.88 -9.23
CA ARG A 135 2.92 3.23 -10.41
C ARG A 135 2.94 2.17 -11.52
N ASN A 136 3.00 0.91 -11.14
CA ASN A 136 2.90 -0.20 -12.09
C ASN A 136 1.47 -0.75 -12.09
N ARG A 137 1.08 -1.33 -13.22
CA ARG A 137 -0.05 -2.25 -13.29
C ARG A 137 0.51 -3.67 -13.17
N ILE A 138 0.13 -4.37 -12.11
CA ILE A 138 0.61 -5.73 -11.84
C ILE A 138 -0.58 -6.69 -11.95
N SER A 139 -0.46 -7.71 -12.79
CA SER A 139 -1.55 -8.65 -13.05
C SER A 139 -1.01 -10.03 -13.36
N GLY A 140 -1.78 -11.06 -13.02
CA GLY A 140 -1.41 -12.45 -13.26
C GLY A 140 -0.26 -12.91 -12.35
N GLY A 141 0.30 -14.07 -12.70
CA GLY A 141 1.37 -14.68 -11.92
C GLY A 141 0.91 -15.38 -10.64
N TYR A 142 1.89 -15.93 -9.93
CA TYR A 142 1.66 -16.60 -8.65
C TYR A 142 1.47 -15.57 -7.52
N LEU A 143 2.35 -14.59 -7.48
CA LEU A 143 2.30 -13.44 -6.58
C LEU A 143 2.40 -12.16 -7.39
N GLY A 144 1.72 -11.11 -6.95
CA GLY A 144 1.91 -9.79 -7.52
C GLY A 144 3.26 -9.21 -7.14
N ILE A 145 3.61 -9.21 -5.86
CA ILE A 145 4.93 -8.85 -5.33
C ILE A 145 5.31 -9.80 -4.21
N ASP A 146 6.50 -10.39 -4.30
CA ASP A 146 7.14 -11.13 -3.20
C ASP A 146 8.38 -10.37 -2.72
N ALA A 147 8.34 -9.93 -1.49
CA ALA A 147 9.44 -9.18 -0.88
C ALA A 147 9.86 -9.85 0.44
N GLY A 148 11.10 -10.31 0.50
CA GLY A 148 11.65 -10.98 1.68
C GLY A 148 11.13 -12.41 1.87
N PRO A 149 11.55 -13.37 1.06
CA PRO A 149 11.19 -14.77 1.23
C PRO A 149 11.65 -15.31 2.59
N THR A 150 11.25 -16.51 2.92
CA THR A 150 11.40 -17.20 4.23
C THR A 150 12.84 -17.42 4.71
N THR A 151 13.80 -16.65 4.20
CA THR A 151 15.21 -16.68 4.63
C THR A 151 15.42 -15.86 5.92
N THR A 152 16.61 -15.93 6.50
CA THR A 152 16.98 -15.10 7.65
C THR A 152 17.40 -13.68 7.27
N VAL A 153 17.53 -13.41 5.99
CA VAL A 153 17.95 -12.10 5.45
C VAL A 153 16.73 -11.22 5.23
N THR A 154 16.82 -9.95 5.60
CA THR A 154 15.75 -8.97 5.49
C THR A 154 15.74 -8.27 4.13
N VAL A 155 14.60 -7.69 3.78
CA VAL A 155 14.48 -6.60 2.80
C VAL A 155 14.28 -5.32 3.60
N ASP A 156 15.15 -4.33 3.41
CA ASP A 156 15.13 -3.14 4.25
C ASP A 156 14.55 -1.93 3.50
N ASP A 157 13.74 -1.13 4.20
CA ASP A 157 13.18 0.13 3.68
C ASP A 157 12.48 -0.04 2.31
N VAL A 158 11.63 -1.06 2.18
CA VAL A 158 10.91 -1.35 0.92
C VAL A 158 9.66 -0.48 0.78
N ALA A 159 9.42 0.07 -0.42
CA ALA A 159 8.23 0.85 -0.73
C ALA A 159 7.45 0.28 -1.92
N ILE A 160 6.15 0.01 -1.72
CA ILE A 160 5.22 -0.45 -2.75
C ILE A 160 4.12 0.59 -2.85
N VAL A 161 4.20 1.50 -3.83
CA VAL A 161 3.38 2.72 -3.82
C VAL A 161 2.68 3.01 -5.14
N ALA A 162 1.44 3.42 -5.05
CA ALA A 162 0.61 3.86 -6.19
C ALA A 162 0.50 2.81 -7.32
N ASN A 163 0.63 1.52 -7.02
CA ASN A 163 0.45 0.46 -8.00
C ASN A 163 -1.03 0.07 -8.11
N ARG A 164 -1.37 -0.52 -9.25
CA ARG A 164 -2.66 -1.16 -9.48
C ARG A 164 -2.48 -2.67 -9.58
N PHE A 165 -2.98 -3.39 -8.60
CA PHE A 165 -3.02 -4.85 -8.57
C PHE A 165 -4.35 -5.33 -9.14
N VAL A 166 -4.29 -6.12 -10.23
CA VAL A 166 -5.48 -6.63 -10.91
C VAL A 166 -5.36 -8.14 -11.01
N GLY A 167 -6.15 -8.85 -10.20
CA GLY A 167 -6.18 -10.30 -10.20
C GLY A 167 -6.69 -10.94 -11.52
N PRO A 168 -6.84 -12.25 -11.57
CA PRO A 168 -6.52 -13.18 -10.49
C PRO A 168 -5.01 -13.38 -10.30
N PHE A 169 -4.59 -13.58 -9.05
CA PHE A 169 -3.26 -14.06 -8.69
C PHE A 169 -3.36 -15.54 -8.28
N GLY A 170 -2.26 -16.27 -8.39
CA GLY A 170 -2.21 -17.67 -7.96
C GLY A 170 -2.19 -17.83 -6.43
N GLU A 171 -1.72 -16.81 -5.73
CA GLU A 171 -1.74 -16.63 -4.28
C GLU A 171 -2.01 -15.15 -3.93
N ASP A 172 -1.16 -14.56 -3.08
CA ASP A 172 -1.33 -13.20 -2.60
C ASP A 172 -1.01 -12.13 -3.66
N ALA A 173 -1.62 -10.97 -3.56
CA ALA A 173 -1.20 -9.85 -4.39
C ALA A 173 0.13 -9.25 -3.90
N ILE A 174 0.34 -9.19 -2.58
CA ILE A 174 1.62 -8.83 -1.98
C ILE A 174 1.93 -9.82 -0.87
N ARG A 175 3.10 -10.44 -0.93
CA ARG A 175 3.71 -11.16 0.19
C ARG A 175 4.91 -10.36 0.68
N LEU A 176 4.86 -9.94 1.94
CA LEU A 176 5.89 -9.10 2.54
C LEU A 176 6.40 -9.76 3.81
N ASN A 177 7.60 -10.30 3.77
CA ASN A 177 8.18 -11.01 4.88
C ASN A 177 9.55 -10.46 5.25
N ARG A 178 9.90 -10.44 6.56
CA ARG A 178 11.22 -10.07 7.09
C ARG A 178 11.73 -8.72 6.57
N TYR A 179 10.88 -7.72 6.61
CA TYR A 179 11.27 -6.34 6.35
C TYR A 179 11.82 -5.67 7.61
N HIS A 180 12.68 -4.67 7.43
CA HIS A 180 13.32 -3.98 8.53
C HIS A 180 13.49 -2.49 8.24
N ASP A 181 13.33 -1.66 9.28
CA ASP A 181 13.60 -0.23 9.28
C ASP A 181 15.10 0.00 9.50
N ALA A 182 15.87 -0.05 8.42
CA ALA A 182 17.32 0.05 8.49
C ALA A 182 17.81 1.49 8.64
N ASN A 183 17.01 2.46 8.21
CA ASN A 183 17.35 3.89 8.29
C ASN A 183 16.87 4.56 9.59
N GLY A 184 15.99 3.87 10.36
CA GLY A 184 15.51 4.34 11.67
C GLY A 184 14.45 5.45 11.60
N ASP A 185 13.78 5.62 10.47
CA ASP A 185 12.73 6.64 10.30
C ASP A 185 11.33 6.19 10.75
N GLY A 186 11.18 4.94 11.12
CA GLY A 186 9.93 4.33 11.54
C GLY A 186 9.17 3.64 10.41
N VAL A 187 9.82 3.36 9.28
CA VAL A 187 9.22 2.70 8.11
C VAL A 187 10.13 1.61 7.56
N GLY A 188 9.95 0.38 8.00
CA GLY A 188 10.65 -0.79 7.44
C GLY A 188 10.02 -1.28 6.14
N ALA A 189 8.69 -1.15 6.04
CA ALA A 189 7.95 -1.41 4.81
C ALA A 189 6.79 -0.44 4.65
N LEU A 190 6.68 0.15 3.46
CA LEU A 190 5.61 1.04 3.07
C LEU A 190 4.76 0.41 1.97
N VAL A 191 3.47 0.18 2.25
CA VAL A 191 2.48 -0.19 1.23
C VAL A 191 1.43 0.91 1.18
N ALA A 192 1.54 1.82 0.21
CA ALA A 192 0.72 3.02 0.22
C ALA A 192 0.11 3.39 -1.13
N ASN A 193 -1.11 3.89 -1.07
CA ASN A 193 -1.81 4.42 -2.24
C ASN A 193 -1.95 3.42 -3.39
N ASN A 194 -2.05 2.11 -3.09
CA ASN A 194 -2.27 1.08 -4.09
C ASN A 194 -3.77 0.79 -4.25
N GLU A 195 -4.14 0.40 -5.46
CA GLU A 195 -5.46 -0.18 -5.76
C GLU A 195 -5.33 -1.70 -5.87
N PHE A 196 -6.27 -2.43 -5.25
CA PHE A 196 -6.37 -3.88 -5.35
C PHE A 196 -7.77 -4.23 -5.84
N THR A 197 -7.86 -4.90 -6.96
CA THR A 197 -9.13 -5.34 -7.54
C THR A 197 -9.01 -6.75 -8.11
N GLU A 198 -10.09 -7.51 -8.06
CA GLU A 198 -10.19 -8.89 -8.57
C GLU A 198 -9.17 -9.88 -7.95
N VAL A 199 -8.58 -9.55 -6.80
CA VAL A 199 -7.76 -10.50 -6.05
C VAL A 199 -8.68 -11.59 -5.51
N ARG A 200 -8.52 -12.82 -6.00
CA ARG A 200 -9.43 -13.94 -5.72
C ARG A 200 -8.63 -15.18 -5.42
N GLU A 201 -9.19 -16.01 -4.53
CA GLU A 201 -8.67 -17.34 -4.33
C GLU A 201 -8.76 -18.17 -5.63
N ASN A 202 -7.65 -18.78 -5.97
CA ASN A 202 -7.53 -19.69 -7.11
C ASN A 202 -7.06 -21.08 -6.61
N GLY A 203 -7.86 -21.67 -5.71
CA GLY A 203 -7.55 -22.94 -5.08
C GLY A 203 -6.62 -22.83 -3.86
N ASN A 204 -6.00 -21.69 -3.64
CA ASN A 204 -5.21 -21.35 -2.47
C ASN A 204 -5.83 -20.14 -1.75
N HIS A 205 -5.43 -19.94 -0.51
CA HIS A 205 -5.77 -18.78 0.27
C HIS A 205 -5.07 -17.56 -0.32
N SER A 206 -5.81 -16.52 -0.69
CA SER A 206 -5.27 -15.29 -1.27
C SER A 206 -5.49 -14.10 -0.34
N ASP A 207 -4.42 -13.33 -0.11
CA ASP A 207 -4.45 -12.06 0.59
C ASP A 207 -4.13 -10.90 -0.34
N CYS A 208 -4.73 -9.74 -0.12
CA CYS A 208 -4.29 -8.54 -0.82
C CYS A 208 -2.90 -8.10 -0.30
N LEU A 209 -2.68 -8.23 0.99
CA LEU A 209 -1.36 -8.14 1.62
C LEU A 209 -1.24 -9.22 2.69
N GLN A 210 -0.27 -10.09 2.55
CA GLN A 210 0.12 -11.06 3.56
C GLN A 210 1.51 -10.75 4.13
N THR A 211 1.65 -10.84 5.46
CA THR A 211 2.94 -10.89 6.12
C THR A 211 2.90 -11.91 7.26
N VAL A 212 3.69 -12.97 7.15
CA VAL A 212 3.69 -14.12 8.06
C VAL A 212 4.96 -14.18 8.91
N TRP A 213 6.08 -13.74 8.37
CA TRP A 213 7.35 -13.61 9.07
C TRP A 213 7.67 -12.13 9.19
N VAL A 214 7.09 -11.50 10.19
CA VAL A 214 7.04 -10.06 10.27
C VAL A 214 8.39 -9.46 10.61
N GLY A 215 8.65 -8.31 10.01
CA GLY A 215 9.70 -7.39 10.39
C GLY A 215 9.20 -6.35 11.39
N ASP A 216 9.70 -5.16 11.29
CA ASP A 216 9.31 -4.03 12.10
C ASP A 216 8.89 -2.83 11.23
N HIS A 217 8.03 -1.98 11.80
CA HIS A 217 7.57 -0.73 11.20
C HIS A 217 6.88 -0.89 9.82
N LEU A 218 5.75 -1.60 9.80
CA LEU A 218 4.89 -1.71 8.63
C LEU A 218 3.92 -0.54 8.57
N VAL A 219 3.93 0.19 7.46
CA VAL A 219 2.94 1.22 7.15
C VAL A 219 2.05 0.78 5.99
N PHE A 220 0.76 0.60 6.27
CA PHE A 220 -0.28 0.32 5.28
C PHE A 220 -1.23 1.50 5.21
N ARG A 221 -1.11 2.34 4.16
CA ARG A 221 -1.78 3.64 4.12
C ARG A 221 -2.41 3.97 2.78
N GLY A 222 -3.61 4.53 2.82
CA GLY A 222 -4.24 5.14 1.65
C GLY A 222 -4.58 4.14 0.53
N ASN A 223 -4.61 2.85 0.82
CA ASN A 223 -4.89 1.83 -0.18
C ASN A 223 -6.40 1.70 -0.42
N TYR A 224 -6.76 1.31 -1.63
CA TYR A 224 -8.13 1.02 -2.04
C TYR A 224 -8.26 -0.46 -2.41
N LEU A 225 -9.06 -1.20 -1.64
CA LEU A 225 -9.36 -2.61 -1.85
C LEU A 225 -10.84 -2.75 -2.18
N HIS A 226 -11.17 -3.21 -3.39
CA HIS A 226 -12.54 -3.36 -3.84
C HIS A 226 -12.70 -4.53 -4.81
N ASP A 227 -13.91 -5.04 -4.95
CA ASP A 227 -14.24 -6.16 -5.84
C ASP A 227 -13.34 -7.40 -5.64
N ASN A 228 -12.82 -7.56 -4.43
CA ASN A 228 -11.92 -8.63 -4.03
C ASN A 228 -12.66 -9.72 -3.27
N ARG A 229 -12.12 -10.94 -3.35
CA ARG A 229 -12.51 -12.08 -2.51
C ARG A 229 -11.35 -12.62 -1.67
N CYS A 230 -10.32 -11.81 -1.49
CA CYS A 230 -9.16 -12.09 -0.63
C CYS A 230 -9.45 -11.72 0.82
N GLN A 231 -8.62 -12.19 1.74
CA GLN A 231 -8.41 -11.50 3.01
C GLN A 231 -7.67 -10.18 2.71
N GLY A 232 -8.24 -9.04 3.00
CA GLY A 232 -7.66 -7.77 2.57
C GLY A 232 -6.24 -7.55 3.08
N PHE A 233 -6.10 -7.37 4.39
CA PHE A 233 -4.81 -7.16 5.05
C PHE A 233 -4.61 -8.21 6.13
N PHE A 234 -3.60 -9.05 5.97
CA PHE A 234 -3.28 -10.13 6.88
C PHE A 234 -1.86 -10.00 7.46
N VAL A 235 -1.77 -9.76 8.76
CA VAL A 235 -0.51 -9.71 9.49
C VAL A 235 -0.51 -10.79 10.55
N LYS A 236 0.49 -11.68 10.50
CA LYS A 236 0.69 -12.73 11.48
C LYS A 236 2.17 -12.91 11.75
N ASP A 237 2.62 -12.69 12.99
CA ASP A 237 3.91 -13.23 13.43
C ASP A 237 3.71 -14.44 14.32
N GLN A 238 4.51 -15.45 14.08
CA GLN A 238 4.46 -16.68 14.84
C GLN A 238 5.47 -16.72 15.99
N ALA A 239 6.46 -15.83 16.00
CA ALA A 239 7.59 -15.97 16.91
C ALA A 239 7.96 -14.72 17.72
N ARG A 240 7.60 -13.52 17.28
CA ARG A 240 7.99 -12.26 17.93
C ARG A 240 6.88 -11.22 17.90
N PRO A 241 6.86 -10.29 18.88
CA PRO A 241 5.94 -9.16 18.79
C PRO A 241 6.19 -8.33 17.52
N VAL A 242 5.13 -8.12 16.76
CA VAL A 242 5.16 -7.17 15.64
C VAL A 242 5.24 -5.75 16.19
N VAL A 243 6.23 -4.99 15.78
CA VAL A 243 6.48 -3.63 16.26
C VAL A 243 6.09 -2.62 15.20
N GLY A 244 5.37 -1.56 15.61
CA GLY A 244 5.17 -0.39 14.76
C GLY A 244 4.24 -0.61 13.57
N ILE A 245 3.10 -1.29 13.75
CA ILE A 245 2.10 -1.42 12.67
C ILE A 245 1.26 -0.16 12.59
N VAL A 246 1.27 0.50 11.44
CA VAL A 246 0.42 1.65 11.11
C VAL A 246 -0.53 1.27 9.98
N ILE A 247 -1.84 1.35 10.26
CA ILE A 247 -2.91 1.08 9.28
C ILE A 247 -3.78 2.32 9.24
N GLU A 248 -3.63 3.16 8.21
CA GLU A 248 -4.35 4.42 8.20
C GLU A 248 -4.85 4.84 6.81
N ASP A 249 -5.99 5.53 6.81
CA ASP A 249 -6.62 6.08 5.61
C ASP A 249 -6.88 5.05 4.49
N ASN A 250 -7.06 3.76 4.83
CA ASN A 250 -7.39 2.75 3.83
C ASN A 250 -8.90 2.66 3.62
N LEU A 251 -9.28 2.45 2.37
CA LEU A 251 -10.65 2.15 1.97
C LEU A 251 -10.73 0.68 1.55
N ILE A 252 -11.43 -0.12 2.33
CA ILE A 252 -11.69 -1.54 2.06
C ILE A 252 -13.19 -1.72 1.92
N VAL A 253 -13.64 -2.01 0.71
CA VAL A 253 -15.08 -2.14 0.39
C VAL A 253 -15.36 -3.56 -0.06
N ARG A 254 -16.27 -4.21 0.67
CA ARG A 254 -16.81 -5.51 0.31
C ARG A 254 -18.14 -5.31 -0.38
N ASN A 255 -18.18 -5.49 -1.69
CA ASN A 255 -19.40 -5.35 -2.50
C ASN A 255 -20.19 -6.64 -2.60
N ASP A 256 -19.56 -7.79 -2.39
CA ASP A 256 -20.20 -9.10 -2.47
C ASP A 256 -20.82 -9.54 -1.14
N ALA A 257 -21.85 -10.36 -1.23
CA ALA A 257 -22.38 -11.06 -0.06
C ALA A 257 -21.29 -11.91 0.58
N PRO A 258 -21.26 -12.00 1.91
CA PRO A 258 -20.27 -12.85 2.58
C PRO A 258 -20.34 -14.26 2.00
N CYS A 259 -19.20 -14.81 1.68
CA CYS A 259 -19.10 -16.18 1.26
C CYS A 259 -19.75 -17.11 2.30
N ALA A 260 -20.48 -18.11 1.85
CA ALA A 260 -20.99 -19.14 2.75
C ALA A 260 -19.80 -19.82 3.43
N ALA A 261 -19.86 -19.98 4.75
CA ALA A 261 -18.81 -20.64 5.50
C ALA A 261 -18.51 -22.01 4.91
N GLY A 262 -17.27 -22.25 4.52
CA GLY A 262 -16.80 -23.50 3.91
C GLY A 262 -16.97 -23.61 2.40
N ALA A 263 -17.43 -22.56 1.69
CA ALA A 263 -17.39 -22.54 0.24
C ALA A 263 -15.94 -22.43 -0.24
N ALA A 264 -15.54 -23.28 -1.19
CA ALA A 264 -14.24 -23.19 -1.82
C ALA A 264 -14.03 -21.81 -2.43
N GLY A 265 -12.88 -21.19 -2.20
CA GLY A 265 -12.60 -19.84 -2.67
C GLY A 265 -13.13 -18.72 -1.76
N CYS A 266 -13.55 -19.07 -0.56
CA CYS A 266 -13.97 -18.12 0.45
C CYS A 266 -13.03 -18.22 1.64
N GLY A 267 -11.97 -17.46 1.61
CA GLY A 267 -11.03 -17.33 2.72
C GLY A 267 -11.72 -16.89 4.02
N ALA A 268 -10.96 -16.83 5.09
CA ALA A 268 -11.47 -16.38 6.38
C ALA A 268 -12.14 -15.00 6.24
N PRO A 269 -13.23 -14.77 6.95
CA PRO A 269 -14.15 -13.66 6.68
C PRO A 269 -13.66 -12.29 7.17
N SER A 270 -12.36 -12.03 7.18
CA SER A 270 -11.83 -10.75 7.68
C SER A 270 -11.09 -9.96 6.61
N ASP A 271 -11.49 -8.71 6.45
CA ASP A 271 -10.91 -7.79 5.48
C ASP A 271 -9.65 -7.11 6.03
N LEU A 272 -9.51 -7.11 7.35
CA LEU A 272 -8.30 -6.70 8.05
C LEU A 272 -8.10 -7.65 9.22
N GLN A 273 -6.92 -8.24 9.32
CA GLN A 273 -6.60 -9.19 10.36
C GLN A 273 -5.19 -8.99 10.91
N VAL A 274 -5.11 -8.76 12.21
CA VAL A 274 -3.84 -8.64 12.93
C VAL A 274 -3.77 -9.75 13.96
N PHE A 275 -2.84 -10.68 13.76
CA PHE A 275 -2.58 -11.81 14.66
C PHE A 275 -1.26 -11.65 15.39
N GLY A 276 -1.18 -12.34 16.51
CA GLY A 276 0.02 -12.47 17.31
C GLY A 276 0.30 -11.26 18.19
N PRO A 277 1.31 -11.35 19.04
CA PRO A 277 1.66 -10.25 19.91
C PRO A 277 2.11 -9.07 19.05
N TYR A 278 1.52 -7.89 19.28
CA TYR A 278 1.94 -6.65 18.63
C TYR A 278 2.21 -5.55 19.66
N SER A 279 3.12 -4.66 19.32
CA SER A 279 3.44 -3.46 20.09
C SER A 279 3.36 -2.24 19.20
N GLY A 280 2.59 -1.24 19.61
CA GLY A 280 2.48 0.01 18.87
C GLY A 280 1.55 -0.02 17.67
N LEU A 281 0.52 -0.89 17.66
CA LEU A 281 -0.52 -0.87 16.63
C LEU A 281 -1.23 0.49 16.62
N ARG A 282 -1.28 1.11 15.43
CA ARG A 282 -2.04 2.32 15.17
C ARG A 282 -2.98 2.09 13.99
N MET A 283 -4.27 2.02 14.25
CA MET A 283 -5.31 1.92 13.24
C MET A 283 -6.14 3.22 13.26
N ARG A 284 -6.11 4.01 12.19
CA ARG A 284 -6.74 5.32 12.17
C ARG A 284 -7.33 5.68 10.82
N ARG A 285 -8.55 6.26 10.84
CA ARG A 285 -9.25 6.78 9.66
C ARG A 285 -9.44 5.77 8.53
N ASN A 286 -9.55 4.49 8.84
CA ASN A 286 -9.88 3.50 7.82
C ASN A 286 -11.39 3.40 7.66
N THR A 287 -11.83 3.12 6.44
CA THR A 287 -13.20 2.68 6.17
C THR A 287 -13.14 1.22 5.71
N ILE A 288 -13.74 0.32 6.50
CA ILE A 288 -13.84 -1.11 6.21
C ILE A 288 -15.33 -1.44 6.21
N TRP A 289 -15.94 -1.47 5.02
CA TRP A 289 -17.37 -1.47 4.91
C TRP A 289 -17.89 -2.45 3.86
N GLY A 290 -19.12 -2.90 4.09
CA GLY A 290 -19.85 -3.83 3.25
C GLY A 290 -20.37 -5.02 4.05
N PRO A 291 -21.29 -5.82 3.48
CA PRO A 291 -21.88 -6.99 4.14
C PRO A 291 -20.80 -7.98 4.57
N GLY A 292 -20.65 -8.20 5.88
CA GLY A 292 -19.67 -9.12 6.44
C GLY A 292 -18.23 -8.60 6.55
N ALA A 293 -17.97 -7.34 6.23
CA ALA A 293 -16.63 -6.74 6.37
C ALA A 293 -16.18 -6.72 7.84
N ILE A 294 -14.99 -7.24 8.14
CA ILE A 294 -14.50 -7.45 9.50
C ILE A 294 -13.08 -6.91 9.67
N ALA A 295 -12.86 -6.13 10.74
CA ALA A 295 -11.55 -5.87 11.28
C ALA A 295 -11.34 -6.77 12.53
N ALA A 296 -10.41 -7.71 12.43
CA ALA A 296 -10.17 -8.73 13.44
C ALA A 296 -8.81 -8.56 14.13
N PHE A 297 -8.81 -8.74 15.46
CA PHE A 297 -7.63 -8.69 16.31
C PHE A 297 -7.54 -9.98 17.12
N GLN A 298 -6.46 -10.75 16.94
CA GLN A 298 -6.31 -12.06 17.55
C GLN A 298 -4.95 -12.23 18.23
N GLU A 299 -4.93 -13.05 19.28
CA GLU A 299 -3.72 -13.52 19.98
C GLU A 299 -2.78 -12.42 20.48
N ALA A 300 -3.25 -11.21 20.59
CA ALA A 300 -2.40 -10.09 20.93
C ALA A 300 -2.49 -9.73 22.40
N ASN A 301 -1.38 -9.71 23.08
CA ASN A 301 -1.22 -8.87 24.25
C ASN A 301 -1.02 -7.42 23.77
N GLY A 302 -2.12 -6.81 23.32
CA GLY A 302 -2.12 -5.51 22.64
C GLY A 302 -1.72 -4.34 23.51
N THR A 303 -0.45 -4.28 23.87
CA THR A 303 0.08 -3.13 24.60
C THR A 303 0.19 -1.92 23.66
N ARG A 304 -0.42 -0.80 24.05
CA ARG A 304 -0.37 0.49 23.34
C ARG A 304 -1.13 0.54 21.99
N ALA A 305 -2.13 -0.30 21.77
CA ALA A 305 -2.97 -0.19 20.58
C ALA A 305 -3.75 1.14 20.57
N ARG A 306 -3.81 1.77 19.40
CA ARG A 306 -4.64 2.96 19.14
C ARG A 306 -5.57 2.66 17.98
N ILE A 307 -6.87 2.69 18.23
CA ILE A 307 -7.92 2.41 17.24
C ILE A 307 -8.84 3.62 17.22
N GLU A 308 -8.62 4.54 16.29
CA GLU A 308 -9.21 5.87 16.34
C GLU A 308 -9.85 6.30 15.01
N ALA A 309 -10.99 6.93 15.07
CA ALA A 309 -11.67 7.57 13.94
C ALA A 309 -11.92 6.65 12.72
N ASN A 310 -12.10 5.35 12.92
CA ASN A 310 -12.39 4.41 11.85
C ASN A 310 -13.90 4.28 11.62
N VAL A 311 -14.28 3.88 10.42
CA VAL A 311 -15.63 3.43 10.06
C VAL A 311 -15.54 1.96 9.68
N VAL A 312 -16.09 1.08 10.52
CA VAL A 312 -15.95 -0.37 10.35
C VAL A 312 -17.30 -1.06 10.48
N TYR A 313 -17.63 -1.95 9.55
CA TYR A 313 -18.88 -2.70 9.64
C TYR A 313 -18.88 -3.57 10.90
N LYS A 314 -17.84 -4.39 11.10
CA LYS A 314 -17.71 -5.23 12.28
C LYS A 314 -16.29 -5.20 12.86
N PHE A 315 -16.18 -4.87 14.13
CA PHE A 315 -14.99 -5.14 14.92
C PHE A 315 -15.10 -6.48 15.62
N TRP A 316 -14.04 -7.30 15.54
CA TRP A 316 -13.96 -8.56 16.26
C TRP A 316 -12.62 -8.68 17.00
N THR A 317 -12.63 -9.30 18.19
CA THR A 317 -11.39 -9.56 18.95
C THR A 317 -11.47 -10.86 19.75
N SER A 318 -10.36 -11.58 19.80
CA SER A 318 -10.09 -12.64 20.78
C SER A 318 -9.03 -12.23 21.81
N THR A 319 -8.53 -10.98 21.75
CA THR A 319 -7.50 -10.45 22.63
C THR A 319 -8.05 -9.39 23.58
N ASP A 320 -7.32 -9.11 24.65
CA ASP A 320 -7.66 -8.03 25.58
C ASP A 320 -7.23 -6.67 25.01
N LEU A 321 -8.19 -5.90 24.55
CA LEU A 321 -8.04 -4.52 24.11
C LEU A 321 -8.55 -3.50 25.13
N SER A 322 -8.82 -3.91 26.40
CA SER A 322 -9.38 -3.03 27.44
C SER A 322 -8.51 -1.80 27.71
N ALA A 323 -7.19 -1.92 27.54
CA ALA A 323 -6.21 -0.83 27.68
C ALA A 323 -5.94 -0.08 26.38
N ALA A 324 -6.54 -0.48 25.25
CA ALA A 324 -6.37 0.20 23.97
C ALA A 324 -6.99 1.60 24.03
N ARG A 325 -6.33 2.56 23.40
CA ARG A 325 -6.94 3.85 23.11
C ARG A 325 -7.93 3.71 21.96
N TYR A 326 -9.18 3.46 22.30
CA TYR A 326 -10.26 3.27 21.35
C TYR A 326 -11.22 4.46 21.42
N ARG A 327 -11.28 5.28 20.39
CA ARG A 327 -12.13 6.48 20.37
C ARG A 327 -12.60 6.88 18.98
N ASP A 328 -13.69 7.62 18.93
CA ASP A 328 -14.23 8.27 17.75
C ASP A 328 -14.51 7.31 16.56
N ASN A 329 -14.65 6.00 16.84
CA ASN A 329 -14.97 5.03 15.80
C ASN A 329 -16.46 4.99 15.50
N THR A 330 -16.81 4.69 14.25
CA THR A 330 -18.18 4.33 13.84
C THR A 330 -18.19 2.84 13.49
N ARG A 331 -19.15 2.10 14.03
CA ARG A 331 -19.30 0.65 13.76
C ARG A 331 -20.75 0.23 13.69
N CYS A 332 -21.03 -0.82 12.93
CA CYS A 332 -22.32 -1.51 13.01
C CYS A 332 -22.31 -2.55 14.14
N GLN A 333 -21.31 -3.42 14.17
CA GLN A 333 -21.21 -4.52 15.13
C GLN A 333 -19.88 -4.52 15.87
N ARG A 334 -19.89 -5.07 17.07
CA ARG A 334 -18.71 -5.37 17.86
C ARG A 334 -18.89 -6.73 18.54
N GLN A 335 -17.94 -7.60 18.38
CA GLN A 335 -17.97 -8.95 18.93
C GLN A 335 -16.65 -9.29 19.59
N SER A 336 -16.68 -10.14 20.61
CA SER A 336 -15.47 -10.74 21.18
C SER A 336 -15.68 -12.24 21.38
N SER A 337 -14.56 -12.96 21.29
CA SER A 337 -14.50 -14.39 21.61
C SER A 337 -13.31 -14.58 22.55
N GLY A 338 -13.57 -14.52 23.86
CA GLY A 338 -12.52 -14.60 24.90
C GLY A 338 -11.71 -13.32 25.11
N GLY A 339 -11.88 -12.29 24.26
CA GLY A 339 -11.22 -10.99 24.40
C GLY A 339 -12.14 -9.92 25.03
N SER A 340 -11.58 -8.75 25.31
CA SER A 340 -12.30 -7.63 25.87
C SER A 340 -12.05 -6.32 25.13
N TRP A 341 -13.04 -5.43 25.17
CA TRP A 341 -13.01 -4.07 24.62
C TRP A 341 -12.98 -3.04 25.74
N PRO A 342 -12.51 -1.80 25.49
CA PRO A 342 -12.66 -0.70 26.43
C PRO A 342 -14.11 -0.55 26.87
N ARG A 343 -14.34 -0.37 28.17
CA ARG A 343 -15.71 -0.33 28.76
C ARG A 343 -16.53 0.86 28.30
N SER A 344 -15.88 2.01 28.08
CA SER A 344 -16.56 3.25 27.71
C SER A 344 -15.75 3.96 26.61
N PRO A 345 -15.87 3.53 25.35
CA PRO A 345 -15.15 4.15 24.26
C PRO A 345 -15.66 5.57 24.02
N ALA A 346 -14.77 6.56 24.09
CA ALA A 346 -15.12 7.94 23.87
C ALA A 346 -15.51 8.20 22.41
N GLY A 347 -16.61 8.91 22.19
CA GLY A 347 -17.05 9.33 20.86
C GLY A 347 -17.45 8.20 19.92
N GLU A 348 -17.65 6.97 20.39
CA GLU A 348 -18.10 5.86 19.55
C GLU A 348 -19.53 6.11 19.02
N ILE A 349 -19.74 5.84 17.72
CA ILE A 349 -21.06 5.82 17.10
C ILE A 349 -21.39 4.39 16.68
N VAL A 350 -22.57 3.91 17.07
CA VAL A 350 -23.11 2.63 16.62
C VAL A 350 -24.10 2.92 15.49
N SER A 351 -23.75 2.55 14.27
CA SER A 351 -24.60 2.73 13.10
C SER A 351 -24.30 1.68 12.05
N CYS A 352 -25.31 0.96 11.60
CA CYS A 352 -25.21 0.06 10.44
C CYS A 352 -25.49 0.77 9.11
N SER A 353 -25.72 2.07 9.14
CA SER A 353 -25.98 2.91 7.97
C SER A 353 -25.28 4.26 8.16
N PRO A 354 -23.94 4.29 8.17
CA PRO A 354 -23.23 5.55 8.24
C PRO A 354 -23.57 6.40 7.01
N ARG A 355 -23.64 7.71 7.22
CA ARG A 355 -23.99 8.63 6.15
C ARG A 355 -22.75 8.93 5.30
N PHE A 356 -22.46 8.04 4.37
CA PHE A 356 -21.43 8.27 3.35
C PHE A 356 -21.84 9.40 2.40
N LEU A 357 -20.87 10.08 1.81
CA LEU A 357 -21.12 11.21 0.90
C LEU A 357 -21.75 10.74 -0.40
N ALA A 358 -21.17 9.77 -1.08
CA ALA A 358 -21.70 9.21 -2.32
C ALA A 358 -21.23 7.75 -2.53
N PRO A 359 -21.73 6.76 -1.78
CA PRO A 359 -21.24 5.38 -1.86
C PRO A 359 -21.46 4.74 -3.24
N GLY A 360 -22.48 5.15 -4.00
CA GLY A 360 -22.69 4.72 -5.38
C GLY A 360 -21.68 5.27 -6.38
N ARG A 361 -20.73 6.10 -5.96
CA ARG A 361 -19.57 6.60 -6.71
C ARG A 361 -18.27 6.31 -5.97
N ASP A 362 -18.27 5.29 -5.11
CA ASP A 362 -17.15 4.88 -4.26
C ASP A 362 -16.67 5.97 -3.27
N ASP A 363 -17.45 7.01 -3.02
CA ASP A 363 -17.11 8.01 -2.02
C ASP A 363 -17.66 7.60 -0.65
N TYR A 364 -16.82 6.88 0.09
CA TYR A 364 -17.11 6.38 1.43
C TYR A 364 -16.62 7.32 2.55
N ARG A 365 -16.37 8.57 2.25
CA ARG A 365 -16.12 9.59 3.28
C ARG A 365 -17.38 9.83 4.11
N VAL A 366 -17.20 9.99 5.40
CA VAL A 366 -18.29 10.29 6.34
C VAL A 366 -18.17 11.74 6.82
N ARG A 367 -19.28 12.45 6.87
CA ARG A 367 -19.31 13.80 7.47
C ARG A 367 -18.85 13.73 8.93
N GLY A 368 -17.87 14.56 9.32
CA GLY A 368 -17.33 14.59 10.67
C GLY A 368 -15.93 13.99 10.83
N GLY A 369 -15.21 13.68 9.73
CA GLY A 369 -13.79 13.34 9.74
C GLY A 369 -13.44 11.95 10.27
N ARG A 370 -14.40 11.01 10.21
CA ARG A 370 -14.18 9.59 10.51
C ARG A 370 -14.04 8.79 9.23
N GLY A 371 -13.30 7.69 9.30
CA GLY A 371 -12.97 6.89 8.12
C GLY A 371 -12.01 7.62 7.18
N VAL A 372 -11.95 7.17 5.95
CA VAL A 372 -11.09 7.77 4.93
C VAL A 372 -11.43 9.24 4.67
N THR A 373 -10.40 10.01 4.33
CA THR A 373 -10.52 11.45 4.05
C THR A 373 -10.51 11.78 2.56
N TRP A 374 -10.43 10.77 1.71
CA TRP A 374 -10.32 10.87 0.26
C TRP A 374 -11.34 9.94 -0.43
N ALA A 375 -11.62 10.21 -1.71
CA ALA A 375 -12.39 9.32 -2.58
C ALA A 375 -11.47 8.72 -3.66
N PRO A 376 -11.75 7.49 -4.17
CA PRO A 376 -10.94 6.84 -5.21
C PRO A 376 -10.71 7.70 -6.44
N ALA A 377 -11.69 8.47 -6.88
CA ALA A 377 -11.57 9.38 -8.01
C ALA A 377 -10.53 10.51 -7.80
N GLU A 378 -10.09 10.75 -6.56
CA GLU A 378 -9.07 11.75 -6.21
C GLU A 378 -7.65 11.19 -6.26
N ARG A 379 -7.50 9.90 -6.57
CA ARG A 379 -6.20 9.20 -6.56
C ARG A 379 -5.87 8.58 -7.90
N HIS A 380 -4.57 8.52 -8.18
CA HIS A 380 -4.04 7.84 -9.36
C HIS A 380 -3.31 6.58 -8.93
N PHE A 381 -3.83 5.45 -9.36
CA PHE A 381 -3.27 4.12 -9.12
C PHE A 381 -2.72 3.60 -10.44
N GLY A 382 -1.45 3.40 -10.58
CA GLY A 382 -0.82 2.78 -11.72
C GLY A 382 -1.30 3.24 -13.12
N PRO A 383 -0.74 2.75 -14.20
CA PRO A 383 -1.23 2.96 -15.56
C PRO A 383 -2.43 2.08 -15.89
#